data_c708ec33f79fce89483906d8b161127a
#
_entry.id   c708ec33f79fce89483906d8b161127a
#
_cell.length_a   1.000
_cell.length_b   1.000
_cell.length_c   1.000
_cell.angle_alpha   90.00
_cell.angle_beta   90.00
_cell.angle_gamma   90.00
#
_symmetry.space_group_name_H-M   'P 1'
#
loop_
_entity.id
_entity.type
_entity.pdbx_description
1 polymer ?
#
loop_
_entity_poly.entity_id
_entity_poly.type
_entity_poly.pdbx_seq_one_letter_code
_entity_poly.pdbx_strand_id
1 'polypeptide(L)'
;VSGKCPLRIWGSRAGPWEECHGVSLAHSNLKLLGSSNPAASASQVAGTTGMSLDAPTLSKSSEVRFSLRTAKDPEHEGCYLTLGHSQPLEDCGFNMTAKTFFIIHGWTMSGMLENWLYKLVSALQTRERDANVVVVDWLPLAHQLYTDAVNNTRVVGHSIARMLDWLQEKDDFSLGNVHLIGYSLGAHVAGYAGNFVKGTVGRITGLDPAGPMFEGVDIHKRLSPDDADFVDVLHTYTRSFGLSIGIQRPVGHIDIYPNGGDFQPGCGFNDVLGSIAYGTITEVVKCEHERAVHLFVDSLVNQDKPSFAFQCTDSNRFKKGICLSCRKNRCNSIGYNAKKMLKKRNSKMYLKTRAGMPFKGNLKSLKSP
;
A
#
# COMPACT_ATOMS: atom_id res chain seq x y z
N VAL A 1 -32.38 27.94 -19.81
CA VAL A 1 -31.71 28.17 -21.08
C VAL A 1 -31.43 26.80 -21.69
N SER A 2 -32.22 26.47 -22.73
CA SER A 2 -32.21 25.21 -23.45
C SER A 2 -30.98 25.12 -24.37
N GLY A 3 -30.13 24.14 -24.12
CA GLY A 3 -29.01 23.78 -25.00
C GLY A 3 -29.34 22.51 -25.80
N LYS A 4 -29.35 22.60 -27.08
CA LYS A 4 -29.56 21.50 -28.05
C LYS A 4 -28.31 20.64 -28.14
N CYS A 5 -28.47 19.32 -28.10
CA CYS A 5 -27.41 18.34 -28.32
C CYS A 5 -27.34 17.93 -29.81
N PRO A 6 -26.19 17.91 -30.48
CA PRO A 6 -26.04 17.42 -31.85
C PRO A 6 -25.40 16.02 -31.85
N LEU A 7 -26.18 15.01 -32.22
CA LEU A 7 -25.66 13.74 -32.73
C LEU A 7 -26.32 13.44 -34.08
N ARG A 8 -25.53 13.55 -35.13
CA ARG A 8 -25.91 13.02 -36.46
C ARG A 8 -25.35 11.61 -36.60
N ILE A 9 -26.25 10.65 -36.72
CA ILE A 9 -25.95 9.34 -37.30
C ILE A 9 -26.91 9.16 -38.47
N TRP A 10 -26.38 8.75 -39.57
CA TRP A 10 -27.09 8.53 -40.84
C TRP A 10 -28.07 7.35 -40.75
N GLY A 11 -29.27 7.55 -41.30
CA GLY A 11 -30.11 6.51 -41.84
C GLY A 11 -31.53 6.42 -41.28
N SER A 12 -32.51 6.96 -42.05
CA SER A 12 -33.92 6.63 -42.22
C SER A 12 -34.96 6.93 -41.12
N ARG A 13 -35.86 7.84 -41.53
CA ARG A 13 -37.28 8.04 -41.14
C ARG A 13 -37.60 8.60 -39.76
N ALA A 14 -38.28 9.77 -39.87
CA ALA A 14 -38.81 10.56 -38.78
C ALA A 14 -39.95 9.87 -38.02
N GLY A 15 -39.90 9.91 -36.68
CA GLY A 15 -40.98 9.72 -35.73
C GLY A 15 -40.91 10.79 -34.66
N PRO A 16 -41.98 11.04 -33.90
CA PRO A 16 -42.10 12.25 -33.05
C PRO A 16 -41.20 12.25 -31.85
N TRP A 17 -40.86 13.44 -31.41
CA TRP A 17 -39.92 13.81 -30.33
C TRP A 17 -40.39 13.26 -28.98
N GLU A 18 -39.56 12.44 -28.32
CA GLU A 18 -39.66 12.16 -26.89
C GLU A 18 -38.69 13.05 -26.14
N GLU A 19 -39.19 13.67 -25.08
CA GLU A 19 -38.41 14.48 -24.16
C GLU A 19 -37.49 13.61 -23.31
N CYS A 20 -36.20 13.92 -23.30
CA CYS A 20 -35.24 13.32 -22.40
C CYS A 20 -35.49 13.79 -20.95
N HIS A 21 -36.09 12.96 -20.12
CA HIS A 21 -36.11 13.17 -18.68
C HIS A 21 -34.72 12.89 -18.08
N GLY A 22 -34.11 13.97 -17.57
CA GLY A 22 -32.83 13.90 -16.89
C GLY A 22 -32.89 13.02 -15.64
N VAL A 23 -32.04 12.01 -15.60
CA VAL A 23 -31.76 11.25 -14.38
C VAL A 23 -30.95 12.14 -13.45
N SER A 24 -31.58 12.57 -12.37
CA SER A 24 -30.96 13.33 -11.29
C SER A 24 -29.93 12.43 -10.58
N LEU A 25 -28.65 12.69 -10.80
CA LEU A 25 -27.58 12.17 -9.96
C LEU A 25 -27.67 12.86 -8.60
N ALA A 26 -28.04 12.09 -7.59
CA ALA A 26 -28.01 12.54 -6.21
C ALA A 26 -26.60 12.99 -5.83
N HIS A 27 -26.41 14.28 -5.67
CA HIS A 27 -25.22 14.86 -5.04
C HIS A 27 -25.20 14.46 -3.57
N SER A 28 -24.35 13.53 -3.21
CA SER A 28 -23.92 13.36 -1.83
C SER A 28 -23.02 14.55 -1.47
N ASN A 29 -23.58 15.47 -0.70
CA ASN A 29 -22.93 16.67 -0.20
C ASN A 29 -21.75 16.31 0.71
N LEU A 30 -20.53 16.49 0.23
CA LEU A 30 -19.36 16.75 1.04
C LEU A 30 -19.42 18.22 1.51
N LYS A 31 -20.10 18.49 2.60
CA LYS A 31 -19.97 19.75 3.33
C LYS A 31 -18.62 19.78 4.05
N LEU A 32 -17.72 20.60 3.54
CA LEU A 32 -16.59 21.12 4.31
C LEU A 32 -17.12 22.00 5.44
N LEU A 33 -17.02 21.54 6.67
CA LEU A 33 -17.25 22.35 7.85
C LEU A 33 -15.98 23.17 8.13
N GLY A 34 -16.18 24.49 8.05
CA GLY A 34 -15.17 25.49 8.34
C GLY A 34 -14.73 25.48 9.80
N SER A 35 -13.51 25.89 9.99
CA SER A 35 -12.82 26.09 11.25
C SER A 35 -13.51 27.11 12.13
N SER A 36 -13.70 26.78 13.40
CA SER A 36 -13.76 27.75 14.50
C SER A 36 -12.91 27.22 15.65
N ASN A 37 -11.81 27.91 15.92
CA ASN A 37 -11.01 27.74 17.13
C ASN A 37 -11.76 28.26 18.36
N PRO A 38 -11.60 27.62 19.51
CA PRO A 38 -11.47 28.35 20.75
C PRO A 38 -10.13 28.15 21.44
N ALA A 39 -9.75 29.20 22.15
CA ALA A 39 -8.47 29.51 22.73
C ALA A 39 -7.93 28.50 23.76
N ALA A 40 -6.61 28.56 23.89
CA ALA A 40 -5.76 27.85 24.82
C ALA A 40 -6.11 28.14 26.29
N SER A 41 -6.00 27.12 27.13
CA SER A 41 -5.50 27.26 28.49
C SER A 41 -4.48 26.18 28.78
N ALA A 42 -3.26 26.63 29.13
CA ALA A 42 -2.15 25.78 29.52
C ALA A 42 -2.38 25.23 30.95
N SER A 43 -2.12 23.95 31.14
CA SER A 43 -1.61 23.45 32.42
C SER A 43 -0.70 22.26 32.17
N GLN A 44 0.56 22.43 32.60
CA GLN A 44 1.58 21.41 32.67
C GLN A 44 1.16 20.32 33.65
N VAL A 45 1.24 19.06 33.24
CA VAL A 45 1.52 17.94 34.16
C VAL A 45 2.44 17.00 33.44
N ALA A 46 3.68 16.91 33.92
CA ALA A 46 4.59 15.82 33.63
C ALA A 46 4.06 14.54 34.26
N GLY A 47 3.87 13.50 33.48
CA GLY A 47 3.48 12.19 33.94
C GLY A 47 3.76 11.17 32.85
N THR A 48 4.83 10.40 33.02
CA THR A 48 5.08 9.16 32.29
C THR A 48 3.96 8.18 32.58
N THR A 49 2.93 8.16 31.73
CA THR A 49 1.90 7.14 31.80
C THR A 49 1.95 6.30 30.53
N GLY A 50 2.25 5.01 30.72
CA GLY A 50 1.98 4.01 29.72
C GLY A 50 0.53 4.17 29.26
N MET A 51 0.33 4.42 27.97
CA MET A 51 -0.97 4.67 27.37
C MET A 51 -1.81 3.40 27.49
N SER A 52 -2.70 3.36 28.48
CA SER A 52 -3.74 2.35 28.59
C SER A 52 -4.68 2.49 27.40
N LEU A 53 -4.92 1.40 26.69
CA LEU A 53 -5.94 1.36 25.63
C LEU A 53 -7.32 1.40 26.29
N ASP A 54 -8.18 2.27 25.78
CA ASP A 54 -9.59 2.33 26.20
C ASP A 54 -10.31 1.00 25.87
N ALA A 55 -11.32 0.63 26.67
CA ALA A 55 -12.08 -0.60 26.49
C ALA A 55 -12.62 -0.83 25.04
N PRO A 56 -13.13 0.18 24.32
CA PRO A 56 -13.49 0.03 22.89
C PRO A 56 -12.32 -0.31 21.99
N THR A 57 -11.11 0.17 22.29
CA THR A 57 -9.90 -0.11 21.53
C THR A 57 -9.43 -1.55 21.76
N LEU A 58 -9.57 -2.07 22.98
CA LEU A 58 -9.29 -3.47 23.28
C LEU A 58 -10.26 -4.43 22.58
N SER A 59 -11.56 -4.11 22.55
CA SER A 59 -12.56 -4.91 21.85
C SER A 59 -12.29 -5.01 20.34
N LYS A 60 -11.96 -3.87 19.70
CA LYS A 60 -11.57 -3.85 18.29
C LYS A 60 -10.27 -4.58 18.00
N SER A 61 -9.32 -4.61 18.93
CA SER A 61 -8.07 -5.34 18.79
C SER A 61 -8.28 -6.86 18.64
N SER A 62 -9.36 -7.41 19.22
CA SER A 62 -9.71 -8.83 19.07
C SER A 62 -10.22 -9.21 17.68
N GLU A 63 -10.54 -8.22 16.84
CA GLU A 63 -10.96 -8.44 15.45
C GLU A 63 -9.78 -8.56 14.47
N VAL A 64 -8.54 -8.45 14.96
CA VAL A 64 -7.31 -8.63 14.17
C VAL A 64 -6.79 -10.05 14.34
N ARG A 65 -6.69 -10.78 13.25
CA ARG A 65 -6.20 -12.16 13.24
C ARG A 65 -4.85 -12.26 12.53
N PHE A 66 -3.99 -13.14 13.02
CA PHE A 66 -2.66 -13.41 12.47
C PHE A 66 -2.62 -14.83 11.94
N SER A 67 -2.58 -14.99 10.64
CA SER A 67 -2.61 -16.28 9.96
C SER A 67 -1.24 -16.60 9.37
N LEU A 68 -0.53 -17.58 9.96
CA LEU A 68 0.73 -18.09 9.41
C LEU A 68 0.40 -19.00 8.21
N ARG A 69 0.90 -18.63 7.04
CA ARG A 69 0.69 -19.35 5.78
C ARG A 69 1.81 -20.37 5.57
N THR A 70 1.44 -21.57 5.14
CA THR A 70 2.39 -22.62 4.84
C THR A 70 2.62 -22.75 3.32
N ALA A 71 3.81 -23.23 2.93
CA ALA A 71 4.13 -23.44 1.53
C ALA A 71 3.28 -24.53 0.85
N LYS A 72 2.68 -25.42 1.63
CA LYS A 72 1.84 -26.52 1.12
C LYS A 72 0.47 -26.03 0.66
N ASP A 73 -0.03 -24.96 1.28
CA ASP A 73 -1.35 -24.43 1.00
C ASP A 73 -1.40 -22.91 1.25
N PRO A 74 -0.90 -22.11 0.30
CA PRO A 74 -0.86 -20.66 0.42
C PRO A 74 -2.26 -20.01 0.30
N GLU A 75 -3.25 -20.73 -0.22
CA GLU A 75 -4.61 -20.23 -0.46
C GLU A 75 -5.54 -20.46 0.74
N HIS A 76 -5.28 -21.47 1.57
CA HIS A 76 -6.08 -21.73 2.77
C HIS A 76 -5.80 -20.70 3.88
N GLU A 77 -6.71 -20.63 4.84
CA GLU A 77 -6.65 -19.65 5.94
C GLU A 77 -5.37 -19.72 6.78
N GLY A 78 -4.61 -20.83 6.68
CA GLY A 78 -3.38 -21.04 7.41
C GLY A 78 -3.63 -21.36 8.89
N CYS A 79 -2.57 -21.27 9.66
CA CYS A 79 -2.57 -21.54 11.09
C CYS A 79 -2.63 -20.22 11.86
N TYR A 80 -3.61 -20.07 12.77
CA TYR A 80 -3.78 -18.82 13.51
C TYR A 80 -2.85 -18.71 14.72
N LEU A 81 -2.11 -17.61 14.77
CA LEU A 81 -1.27 -17.26 15.91
C LEU A 81 -2.09 -16.44 16.90
N THR A 82 -2.04 -16.82 18.17
CA THR A 82 -2.76 -16.15 19.26
C THR A 82 -1.78 -15.51 20.22
N LEU A 83 -1.93 -14.19 20.42
CA LEU A 83 -1.11 -13.42 21.36
C LEU A 83 -1.16 -14.02 22.76
N GLY A 84 0.01 -14.22 23.36
CA GLY A 84 0.13 -14.78 24.71
C GLY A 84 0.08 -16.32 24.79
N HIS A 85 -0.15 -17.01 23.68
CA HIS A 85 -0.22 -18.47 23.64
C HIS A 85 0.93 -19.04 22.80
N SER A 86 1.88 -19.73 23.45
CA SER A 86 3.06 -20.29 22.74
C SER A 86 2.73 -21.57 21.97
N GLN A 87 1.75 -22.36 22.42
CA GLN A 87 1.39 -23.62 21.78
C GLN A 87 1.04 -23.45 20.29
N PRO A 88 0.20 -22.47 19.86
CA PRO A 88 -0.05 -22.24 18.45
C PRO A 88 1.19 -21.88 17.63
N LEU A 89 2.24 -21.27 18.22
CA LEU A 89 3.49 -21.01 17.49
C LEU A 89 4.19 -22.33 17.12
N GLU A 90 4.28 -23.26 18.06
CA GLU A 90 4.91 -24.57 17.87
C GLU A 90 4.08 -25.43 16.91
N ASP A 91 2.77 -25.53 17.15
CA ASP A 91 1.84 -26.32 16.32
C ASP A 91 1.80 -25.83 14.86
N CYS A 92 1.90 -24.51 14.64
CA CYS A 92 1.98 -23.90 13.32
C CYS A 92 3.37 -24.00 12.67
N GLY A 93 4.40 -24.44 13.41
CA GLY A 93 5.76 -24.52 12.93
C GLY A 93 6.41 -23.15 12.69
N PHE A 94 6.12 -22.17 13.56
CA PHE A 94 6.73 -20.84 13.50
C PHE A 94 8.23 -20.93 13.84
N ASN A 95 9.09 -20.48 12.91
CA ASN A 95 10.54 -20.50 13.08
C ASN A 95 11.03 -19.16 13.66
N MET A 96 11.46 -19.14 14.92
CA MET A 96 11.89 -17.93 15.64
C MET A 96 13.12 -17.25 15.03
N THR A 97 14.03 -18.01 14.42
CA THR A 97 15.26 -17.48 13.84
C THR A 97 15.10 -16.98 12.41
N ALA A 98 14.00 -17.35 11.76
CA ALA A 98 13.78 -17.06 10.34
C ALA A 98 13.33 -15.63 10.09
N LYS A 99 13.49 -15.18 8.83
CA LYS A 99 12.82 -13.96 8.36
C LYS A 99 11.32 -14.10 8.54
N THR A 100 10.69 -13.05 9.03
CA THR A 100 9.26 -13.02 9.29
C THR A 100 8.61 -11.88 8.53
N PHE A 101 7.71 -12.22 7.60
CA PHE A 101 6.94 -11.28 6.80
C PHE A 101 5.54 -11.13 7.37
N PHE A 102 5.10 -9.89 7.58
CA PHE A 102 3.70 -9.58 7.87
C PHE A 102 3.09 -8.88 6.65
N ILE A 103 2.09 -9.49 6.03
CA ILE A 103 1.35 -8.92 4.89
C ILE A 103 0.08 -8.27 5.43
N ILE A 104 -0.08 -6.97 5.16
CA ILE A 104 -1.15 -6.16 5.72
C ILE A 104 -1.95 -5.58 4.54
N HIS A 105 -3.18 -6.06 4.36
CA HIS A 105 -4.07 -5.59 3.29
C HIS A 105 -4.61 -4.19 3.54
N GLY A 106 -5.27 -3.60 2.53
CA GLY A 106 -5.86 -2.27 2.59
C GLY A 106 -7.35 -2.28 2.95
N TRP A 107 -7.98 -1.13 2.70
CA TRP A 107 -9.43 -0.98 2.74
C TRP A 107 -10.09 -1.84 1.66
N THR A 108 -11.22 -2.46 1.98
CA THR A 108 -11.96 -3.30 1.03
C THR A 108 -13.45 -2.98 1.06
N MET A 109 -14.03 -2.84 -0.13
CA MET A 109 -15.48 -2.70 -0.30
C MET A 109 -16.17 -4.04 -0.41
N SER A 110 -15.46 -5.09 -0.81
CA SER A 110 -16.02 -6.42 -1.04
C SER A 110 -16.16 -7.26 0.24
N GLY A 111 -15.46 -6.89 1.31
CA GLY A 111 -15.36 -7.70 2.53
C GLY A 111 -14.62 -9.02 2.33
N MET A 112 -13.85 -9.15 1.25
CA MET A 112 -13.04 -10.33 0.92
C MET A 112 -11.58 -9.95 0.76
N LEU A 113 -10.68 -10.88 1.06
CA LEU A 113 -9.26 -10.74 0.79
C LEU A 113 -9.02 -10.77 -0.73
N GLU A 114 -8.13 -9.89 -1.19
CA GLU A 114 -7.82 -9.75 -2.61
C GLU A 114 -6.96 -10.90 -3.14
N ASN A 115 -7.19 -11.33 -4.37
CA ASN A 115 -6.48 -12.46 -5.00
C ASN A 115 -4.95 -12.26 -5.10
N TRP A 116 -4.47 -11.02 -5.12
CA TRP A 116 -3.04 -10.73 -5.15
C TRP A 116 -2.33 -11.19 -3.89
N LEU A 117 -3.03 -11.29 -2.75
CA LEU A 117 -2.47 -11.68 -1.47
C LEU A 117 -1.88 -13.09 -1.53
N TYR A 118 -2.60 -14.05 -2.11
CA TYR A 118 -2.13 -15.42 -2.29
C TYR A 118 -0.89 -15.50 -3.20
N LYS A 119 -0.86 -14.68 -4.25
CA LYS A 119 0.31 -14.58 -5.15
C LYS A 119 1.53 -14.05 -4.42
N LEU A 120 1.35 -13.05 -3.55
CA LEU A 120 2.43 -12.49 -2.73
C LEU A 120 2.95 -13.51 -1.71
N VAL A 121 2.04 -14.21 -1.01
CA VAL A 121 2.40 -15.30 -0.08
C VAL A 121 3.23 -16.36 -0.78
N SER A 122 2.75 -16.90 -1.89
CA SER A 122 3.44 -17.94 -2.68
C SER A 122 4.81 -17.47 -3.19
N ALA A 123 4.91 -16.22 -3.66
CA ALA A 123 6.17 -15.65 -4.13
C ALA A 123 7.20 -15.49 -3.00
N LEU A 124 6.77 -15.06 -1.81
CA LEU A 124 7.63 -14.95 -0.63
C LEU A 124 8.13 -16.31 -0.17
N GLN A 125 7.26 -17.31 -0.07
CA GLN A 125 7.61 -18.67 0.33
C GLN A 125 8.54 -19.35 -0.67
N THR A 126 8.37 -19.07 -1.97
CA THR A 126 9.27 -19.56 -3.01
C THR A 126 10.66 -18.92 -2.91
N ARG A 127 10.68 -17.62 -2.57
CA ARG A 127 11.92 -16.83 -2.48
C ARG A 127 12.71 -17.11 -1.21
N GLU A 128 12.03 -17.26 -0.09
CA GLU A 128 12.56 -17.43 1.26
C GLU A 128 11.90 -18.66 1.90
N ARG A 129 12.44 -19.85 1.61
CA ARG A 129 11.78 -21.13 1.91
C ARG A 129 11.49 -21.39 3.38
N ASP A 130 12.35 -20.87 4.26
CA ASP A 130 12.27 -21.10 5.72
C ASP A 130 11.58 -19.92 6.44
N ALA A 131 11.10 -18.91 5.70
CA ALA A 131 10.52 -17.73 6.29
C ALA A 131 9.10 -17.98 6.83
N ASN A 132 8.79 -17.27 7.90
CA ASN A 132 7.40 -17.12 8.34
C ASN A 132 6.70 -16.09 7.47
N VAL A 133 5.55 -16.43 6.90
CA VAL A 133 4.70 -15.50 6.15
C VAL A 133 3.36 -15.40 6.87
N VAL A 134 3.14 -14.30 7.56
CA VAL A 134 1.94 -14.03 8.36
C VAL A 134 1.04 -13.04 7.62
N VAL A 135 -0.20 -13.41 7.39
CA VAL A 135 -1.23 -12.51 6.90
C VAL A 135 -1.94 -11.88 8.08
N VAL A 136 -1.98 -10.55 8.10
CA VAL A 136 -2.76 -9.78 9.08
C VAL A 136 -4.15 -9.56 8.50
N ASP A 137 -5.11 -10.35 8.97
CA ASP A 137 -6.51 -10.20 8.61
C ASP A 137 -7.19 -9.23 9.59
N TRP A 138 -7.62 -8.10 9.05
CA TRP A 138 -8.36 -7.07 9.77
C TRP A 138 -9.64 -6.66 9.01
N LEU A 139 -10.18 -7.60 8.20
CA LEU A 139 -11.38 -7.41 7.36
C LEU A 139 -12.54 -6.75 8.10
N PRO A 140 -12.91 -7.15 9.33
CA PRO A 140 -14.03 -6.52 10.04
C PRO A 140 -13.83 -5.02 10.28
N LEU A 141 -12.58 -4.58 10.44
CA LEU A 141 -12.21 -3.18 10.64
C LEU A 141 -11.90 -2.45 9.32
N ALA A 142 -11.51 -3.18 8.28
CA ALA A 142 -11.22 -2.66 6.95
C ALA A 142 -12.48 -2.50 6.09
N HIS A 143 -13.49 -3.35 6.28
CA HIS A 143 -14.76 -3.34 5.54
C HIS A 143 -15.78 -2.44 6.24
N GLN A 144 -15.44 -1.17 6.37
CA GLN A 144 -16.27 -0.11 6.98
C GLN A 144 -16.21 1.13 6.10
N LEU A 145 -16.89 2.21 6.50
CA LEU A 145 -16.69 3.51 5.86
C LEU A 145 -15.20 3.85 5.85
N TYR A 146 -14.72 4.46 4.78
CA TYR A 146 -13.29 4.76 4.62
C TYR A 146 -12.70 5.52 5.83
N THR A 147 -13.44 6.50 6.36
CA THR A 147 -13.05 7.27 7.55
C THR A 147 -12.86 6.40 8.79
N ASP A 148 -13.73 5.41 8.97
CA ASP A 148 -13.65 4.49 10.10
C ASP A 148 -12.50 3.50 9.92
N ALA A 149 -12.32 2.98 8.70
CA ALA A 149 -11.17 2.15 8.36
C ALA A 149 -9.83 2.89 8.56
N VAL A 150 -9.77 4.19 8.22
CA VAL A 150 -8.60 5.05 8.51
C VAL A 150 -8.33 5.12 10.01
N ASN A 151 -9.36 5.38 10.83
CA ASN A 151 -9.21 5.43 12.30
C ASN A 151 -8.76 4.06 12.86
N ASN A 152 -9.26 2.97 12.28
CA ASN A 152 -8.91 1.61 12.70
C ASN A 152 -7.46 1.23 12.36
N THR A 153 -6.80 1.88 11.39
CA THR A 153 -5.39 1.58 11.05
C THR A 153 -4.46 1.66 12.26
N ARG A 154 -4.71 2.63 13.16
CA ARG A 154 -3.93 2.78 14.39
C ARG A 154 -4.14 1.60 15.36
N VAL A 155 -5.38 1.14 15.49
CA VAL A 155 -5.74 -0.01 16.36
C VAL A 155 -5.06 -1.28 15.85
N VAL A 156 -5.12 -1.50 14.53
CA VAL A 156 -4.49 -2.67 13.88
C VAL A 156 -2.96 -2.61 14.02
N GLY A 157 -2.36 -1.43 13.79
CA GLY A 157 -0.92 -1.22 13.99
C GLY A 157 -0.48 -1.53 15.42
N HIS A 158 -1.28 -1.12 16.42
CA HIS A 158 -1.02 -1.45 17.82
C HIS A 158 -1.13 -2.96 18.09
N SER A 159 -2.08 -3.66 17.46
CA SER A 159 -2.22 -5.12 17.60
C SER A 159 -1.00 -5.85 17.03
N ILE A 160 -0.47 -5.40 15.88
CA ILE A 160 0.76 -5.95 15.30
C ILE A 160 1.95 -5.67 16.22
N ALA A 161 2.09 -4.45 16.76
CA ALA A 161 3.18 -4.10 17.68
C ALA A 161 3.15 -5.00 18.93
N ARG A 162 1.99 -5.25 19.53
CA ARG A 162 1.84 -6.18 20.66
C ARG A 162 2.24 -7.61 20.30
N MET A 163 1.89 -8.09 19.12
CA MET A 163 2.33 -9.41 18.64
C MET A 163 3.84 -9.47 18.51
N LEU A 164 4.47 -8.44 17.94
CA LEU A 164 5.91 -8.35 17.78
C LEU A 164 6.63 -8.23 19.14
N ASP A 165 6.11 -7.41 20.07
CA ASP A 165 6.64 -7.29 21.43
C ASP A 165 6.61 -8.64 22.16
N TRP A 166 5.50 -9.37 22.04
CA TRP A 166 5.37 -10.69 22.63
C TRP A 166 6.31 -11.74 22.00
N LEU A 167 6.51 -11.68 20.69
CA LEU A 167 7.48 -12.56 20.01
C LEU A 167 8.91 -12.25 20.44
N GLN A 168 9.26 -10.98 20.72
CA GLN A 168 10.58 -10.60 21.24
C GLN A 168 10.87 -11.14 22.66
N GLU A 169 9.83 -11.45 23.43
CA GLU A 169 10.00 -12.11 24.74
C GLU A 169 10.46 -13.56 24.61
N LYS A 170 10.44 -14.12 23.39
CA LYS A 170 10.93 -15.46 23.09
C LYS A 170 12.40 -15.39 22.68
N ASP A 171 13.14 -16.40 23.07
CA ASP A 171 14.53 -16.55 22.66
C ASP A 171 14.62 -16.63 21.13
N ASP A 172 15.70 -16.08 20.57
CA ASP A 172 16.06 -16.13 19.15
C ASP A 172 15.19 -15.28 18.19
N PHE A 173 14.10 -14.64 18.63
CA PHE A 173 13.33 -13.75 17.74
C PHE A 173 13.95 -12.36 17.65
N SER A 174 14.19 -11.88 16.43
CA SER A 174 14.78 -10.56 16.19
C SER A 174 13.88 -9.69 15.32
N LEU A 175 13.57 -8.47 15.78
CA LEU A 175 12.87 -7.46 14.95
C LEU A 175 13.64 -7.07 13.69
N GLY A 176 14.97 -7.22 13.69
CA GLY A 176 15.81 -7.00 12.50
C GLY A 176 15.46 -7.95 11.35
N ASN A 177 14.90 -9.14 11.66
CA ASN A 177 14.44 -10.12 10.68
C ASN A 177 12.98 -9.90 10.25
N VAL A 178 12.27 -8.92 10.83
CA VAL A 178 10.88 -8.63 10.51
C VAL A 178 10.77 -7.67 9.32
N HIS A 179 9.92 -8.02 8.36
CA HIS A 179 9.57 -7.18 7.23
C HIS A 179 8.04 -7.02 7.16
N LEU A 180 7.55 -5.82 7.43
CA LEU A 180 6.14 -5.48 7.28
C LEU A 180 5.87 -5.02 5.84
N ILE A 181 4.92 -5.63 5.16
CA ILE A 181 4.53 -5.32 3.77
C ILE A 181 3.07 -4.85 3.80
N GLY A 182 2.87 -3.55 3.68
CA GLY A 182 1.54 -2.94 3.76
C GLY A 182 1.07 -2.38 2.42
N TYR A 183 -0.17 -2.71 2.04
CA TYR A 183 -0.82 -2.19 0.84
C TYR A 183 -1.90 -1.17 1.20
N SER A 184 -1.92 -0.01 0.51
CA SER A 184 -2.95 1.02 0.70
C SER A 184 -3.01 1.51 2.15
N LEU A 185 -4.15 1.39 2.85
CA LEU A 185 -4.26 1.64 4.29
C LEU A 185 -3.33 0.75 5.11
N GLY A 186 -3.07 -0.48 4.67
CA GLY A 186 -2.14 -1.41 5.33
C GLY A 186 -0.71 -0.88 5.42
N ALA A 187 -0.30 0.02 4.53
CA ALA A 187 1.01 0.67 4.61
C ALA A 187 1.10 1.61 5.83
N HIS A 188 0.02 2.32 6.15
CA HIS A 188 -0.03 3.15 7.37
C HIS A 188 -0.19 2.31 8.63
N VAL A 189 -0.91 1.18 8.55
CA VAL A 189 -0.92 0.17 9.63
C VAL A 189 0.50 -0.30 9.95
N ALA A 190 1.30 -0.63 8.91
CA ALA A 190 2.71 -1.02 9.10
C ALA A 190 3.53 0.10 9.75
N GLY A 191 3.31 1.37 9.36
CA GLY A 191 3.94 2.53 9.99
C GLY A 191 3.57 2.64 11.47
N TYR A 192 2.29 2.53 11.82
CA TYR A 192 1.88 2.51 13.23
C TYR A 192 2.49 1.34 14.01
N ALA A 193 2.58 0.15 13.41
CA ALA A 193 3.20 -1.00 14.06
C ALA A 193 4.68 -0.74 14.37
N GLY A 194 5.42 -0.18 13.40
CA GLY A 194 6.82 0.20 13.60
C GLY A 194 7.03 1.28 14.65
N ASN A 195 6.08 2.22 14.75
CA ASN A 195 6.12 3.30 15.73
C ASN A 195 5.79 2.82 17.17
N PHE A 196 4.90 1.83 17.32
CA PHE A 196 4.44 1.34 18.64
C PHE A 196 5.27 0.20 19.22
N VAL A 197 5.99 -0.56 18.40
CA VAL A 197 6.78 -1.70 18.87
C VAL A 197 7.97 -1.23 19.75
N LYS A 198 8.30 -2.01 20.77
CA LYS A 198 9.45 -1.75 21.64
C LYS A 198 10.75 -2.21 20.97
N GLY A 199 11.28 -1.35 20.11
CA GLY A 199 12.48 -1.64 19.33
C GLY A 199 12.33 -1.13 17.89
N THR A 200 13.09 -1.70 16.96
CA THR A 200 13.10 -1.24 15.57
C THR A 200 12.91 -2.41 14.62
N VAL A 201 11.87 -2.37 13.83
CA VAL A 201 11.61 -3.35 12.76
C VAL A 201 12.65 -3.21 11.66
N GLY A 202 13.14 -4.33 11.13
CA GLY A 202 14.18 -4.33 10.09
C GLY A 202 13.74 -3.64 8.80
N ARG A 203 12.49 -3.87 8.33
CA ARG A 203 12.01 -3.25 7.10
C ARG A 203 10.49 -3.05 7.07
N ILE A 204 10.07 -1.95 6.46
CA ILE A 204 8.68 -1.74 6.02
C ILE A 204 8.69 -1.44 4.52
N THR A 205 7.82 -2.13 3.77
CA THR A 205 7.53 -1.79 2.37
C THR A 205 6.09 -1.31 2.25
N GLY A 206 5.91 -0.05 1.82
CA GLY A 206 4.62 0.54 1.50
C GLY A 206 4.28 0.33 0.01
N LEU A 207 3.20 -0.39 -0.26
CA LEU A 207 2.70 -0.67 -1.61
C LEU A 207 1.53 0.27 -1.90
N ASP A 208 1.82 1.36 -2.62
CA ASP A 208 0.92 2.47 -2.93
C ASP A 208 0.11 2.95 -1.71
N PRO A 209 0.80 3.48 -0.66
CA PRO A 209 0.16 3.89 0.59
C PRO A 209 -1.00 4.84 0.33
N ALA A 210 -2.10 4.73 1.08
CA ALA A 210 -3.29 5.54 0.90
C ALA A 210 -3.00 7.04 1.05
N GLY A 211 -3.55 7.87 0.15
CA GLY A 211 -3.41 9.33 0.15
C GLY A 211 -4.46 10.05 0.99
N PRO A 212 -5.76 9.81 0.75
CA PRO A 212 -6.83 10.52 1.45
C PRO A 212 -6.70 10.38 2.97
N MET A 213 -6.78 11.50 3.68
CA MET A 213 -6.60 11.66 5.13
C MET A 213 -5.16 11.43 5.64
N PHE A 214 -4.17 11.12 4.76
CA PHE A 214 -2.76 10.97 5.14
C PHE A 214 -1.84 12.02 4.50
N GLU A 215 -2.29 12.69 3.44
CA GLU A 215 -1.57 13.84 2.90
C GLU A 215 -1.53 14.99 3.92
N GLY A 216 -0.32 15.55 4.11
CA GLY A 216 -0.14 16.70 4.99
C GLY A 216 -0.20 16.44 6.49
N VAL A 217 -0.55 15.22 6.93
CA VAL A 217 -0.58 14.89 8.36
C VAL A 217 0.84 14.67 8.92
N ASP A 218 0.93 14.73 10.24
CA ASP A 218 2.14 14.49 11.00
C ASP A 218 2.77 13.12 10.69
N ILE A 219 4.10 13.03 10.78
CA ILE A 219 4.87 11.82 10.47
C ILE A 219 4.46 10.62 11.33
N HIS A 220 4.08 10.85 12.60
CA HIS A 220 3.64 9.80 13.52
C HIS A 220 2.20 9.32 13.29
N LYS A 221 1.48 9.95 12.36
CA LYS A 221 0.10 9.59 11.99
C LYS A 221 0.00 8.92 10.60
N ARG A 222 1.10 8.57 10.01
CA ARG A 222 1.21 7.90 8.72
C ARG A 222 2.54 7.17 8.61
N LEU A 223 2.71 6.37 7.56
CA LEU A 223 4.01 5.78 7.24
C LEU A 223 5.10 6.85 7.10
N SER A 224 6.25 6.61 7.72
CA SER A 224 7.41 7.49 7.71
C SER A 224 8.73 6.72 7.73
N PRO A 225 9.87 7.36 7.37
CA PRO A 225 11.17 6.68 7.42
C PRO A 225 11.60 6.27 8.83
N ASP A 226 11.02 6.86 9.87
CA ASP A 226 11.41 6.62 11.25
C ASP A 226 10.75 5.35 11.84
N ASP A 227 9.82 4.71 11.09
CA ASP A 227 9.05 3.55 11.56
C ASP A 227 9.83 2.21 11.45
N ALA A 228 10.97 2.17 10.74
CA ALA A 228 11.81 0.98 10.62
C ALA A 228 13.25 1.35 10.25
N ASP A 229 14.17 0.39 10.36
CA ASP A 229 15.54 0.56 9.86
C ASP A 229 15.57 0.90 8.37
N PHE A 230 14.71 0.29 7.61
CA PHE A 230 14.54 0.58 6.19
C PHE A 230 13.08 0.66 5.81
N VAL A 231 12.65 1.78 5.23
CA VAL A 231 11.32 2.01 4.67
C VAL A 231 11.45 2.31 3.19
N ASP A 232 10.84 1.48 2.34
CA ASP A 232 10.76 1.68 0.90
C ASP A 232 9.30 1.69 0.43
N VAL A 233 9.02 2.50 -0.58
CA VAL A 233 7.64 2.75 -1.02
C VAL A 233 7.55 2.67 -2.54
N LEU A 234 6.54 1.98 -3.05
CA LEU A 234 6.12 2.00 -4.45
C LEU A 234 4.86 2.84 -4.60
N HIS A 235 4.93 3.91 -5.41
CA HIS A 235 3.83 4.83 -5.68
C HIS A 235 3.31 4.61 -7.10
N THR A 236 2.13 4.02 -7.25
CA THR A 236 1.61 3.64 -8.56
C THR A 236 0.35 4.40 -8.98
N TYR A 237 -0.34 5.05 -8.02
CA TYR A 237 -1.56 5.82 -8.31
C TYR A 237 -1.60 7.15 -7.55
N THR A 238 -0.69 8.06 -7.94
CA THR A 238 -0.47 9.36 -7.28
C THR A 238 -0.69 10.54 -8.23
N ARG A 239 -1.86 10.63 -8.85
CA ARG A 239 -2.19 11.67 -9.83
C ARG A 239 -2.17 13.06 -9.22
N SER A 240 -1.53 14.01 -9.91
CA SER A 240 -1.50 15.41 -9.49
C SER A 240 -2.81 16.14 -9.75
N PHE A 241 -3.63 15.63 -10.66
CA PHE A 241 -4.94 16.17 -11.01
C PHE A 241 -6.00 15.07 -10.96
N GLY A 242 -7.07 15.31 -10.21
CA GLY A 242 -8.17 14.38 -10.01
C GLY A 242 -8.04 13.55 -8.75
N LEU A 243 -8.73 12.40 -8.70
CA LEU A 243 -8.70 11.48 -7.58
C LEU A 243 -7.35 10.75 -7.54
N SER A 244 -6.52 11.05 -6.54
CA SER A 244 -5.37 10.26 -6.17
C SER A 244 -5.75 9.34 -5.00
N ILE A 245 -5.55 8.03 -5.16
CA ILE A 245 -5.76 7.07 -4.08
C ILE A 245 -4.47 6.86 -3.30
N GLY A 246 -3.32 6.82 -4.00
CA GLY A 246 -2.01 6.75 -3.37
C GLY A 246 -1.52 8.10 -2.87
N ILE A 247 -0.75 8.10 -1.80
CA ILE A 247 -0.10 9.28 -1.25
C ILE A 247 0.95 9.82 -2.24
N GLN A 248 0.93 11.13 -2.51
CA GLN A 248 1.81 11.75 -3.52
C GLN A 248 3.20 12.09 -2.97
N ARG A 249 3.26 12.47 -1.70
CA ARG A 249 4.50 12.85 -1.05
C ARG A 249 5.40 11.65 -0.77
N PRO A 250 6.73 11.83 -0.75
CA PRO A 250 7.63 10.79 -0.24
C PRO A 250 7.36 10.51 1.23
N VAL A 251 7.30 9.23 1.59
CA VAL A 251 7.05 8.75 2.96
C VAL A 251 8.00 7.63 3.36
N GLY A 252 9.00 7.32 2.54
CA GLY A 252 10.03 6.31 2.79
C GLY A 252 11.44 6.87 2.86
N HIS A 253 12.41 6.04 3.16
CA HIS A 253 13.82 6.32 2.87
C HIS A 253 14.04 6.38 1.36
N ILE A 254 13.31 5.53 0.62
CA ILE A 254 13.28 5.45 -0.84
C ILE A 254 11.83 5.42 -1.29
N ASP A 255 11.48 6.33 -2.18
CA ASP A 255 10.15 6.45 -2.77
C ASP A 255 10.27 6.26 -4.28
N ILE A 256 9.69 5.18 -4.79
CA ILE A 256 9.80 4.75 -6.17
C ILE A 256 8.49 5.03 -6.89
N TYR A 257 8.56 5.77 -8.01
CA TYR A 257 7.42 6.19 -8.82
C TYR A 257 7.49 5.52 -10.20
N PRO A 258 6.94 4.29 -10.36
CA PRO A 258 6.85 3.63 -11.66
C PRO A 258 6.02 4.50 -12.63
N ASN A 259 6.59 4.75 -13.84
CA ASN A 259 5.97 5.59 -14.87
C ASN A 259 5.61 7.02 -14.41
N GLY A 260 6.22 7.48 -13.33
CA GLY A 260 5.95 8.76 -12.70
C GLY A 260 4.95 8.71 -11.54
N GLY A 261 4.43 7.54 -11.21
CA GLY A 261 3.40 7.34 -10.19
C GLY A 261 1.99 7.71 -10.65
N ASP A 262 1.79 7.95 -11.95
CA ASP A 262 0.55 8.52 -12.50
C ASP A 262 -0.28 7.46 -13.22
N PHE A 263 0.14 7.01 -14.39
CA PHE A 263 -0.54 6.00 -15.20
C PHE A 263 0.31 4.75 -15.34
N GLN A 264 -0.31 3.58 -15.14
CA GLN A 264 0.40 2.31 -15.27
C GLN A 264 0.06 1.64 -16.61
N PRO A 265 1.06 1.20 -17.41
CA PRO A 265 0.81 0.48 -18.65
C PRO A 265 -0.07 -0.74 -18.44
N GLY A 266 -1.05 -0.95 -19.32
CA GLY A 266 -2.03 -2.04 -19.23
C GLY A 266 -3.17 -1.81 -18.24
N CYS A 267 -3.30 -0.60 -17.65
CA CYS A 267 -4.42 -0.21 -16.81
C CYS A 267 -5.31 0.88 -17.45
N GLY A 268 -5.06 1.27 -18.70
CA GLY A 268 -5.86 2.28 -19.39
C GLY A 268 -7.28 1.81 -19.72
N PHE A 269 -8.19 2.76 -19.95
CA PHE A 269 -9.57 2.45 -20.33
C PHE A 269 -9.66 1.53 -21.57
N ASN A 270 -8.80 1.72 -22.57
CA ASN A 270 -8.78 0.89 -23.78
C ASN A 270 -8.27 -0.53 -23.50
N ASP A 271 -7.41 -0.70 -22.51
CA ASP A 271 -6.86 -2.00 -22.12
C ASP A 271 -7.89 -2.80 -21.30
N VAL A 272 -8.74 -2.10 -20.54
CA VAL A 272 -9.79 -2.68 -19.70
C VAL A 272 -11.08 -2.93 -20.49
N LEU A 273 -11.44 -2.04 -21.45
CA LEU A 273 -12.63 -2.16 -22.31
C LEU A 273 -12.59 -3.36 -23.25
N GLY A 274 -11.41 -3.94 -23.54
CA GLY A 274 -11.31 -5.19 -24.31
C GLY A 274 -11.93 -6.41 -23.62
N SER A 275 -12.28 -6.29 -22.34
CA SER A 275 -12.76 -7.40 -21.52
C SER A 275 -14.16 -7.21 -20.94
N ILE A 276 -14.68 -5.97 -20.74
CA ILE A 276 -15.96 -5.78 -20.03
C ILE A 276 -16.70 -4.50 -20.49
N ALA A 277 -17.93 -4.67 -20.91
CA ALA A 277 -18.83 -3.58 -21.30
C ALA A 277 -19.38 -2.71 -20.13
N TYR A 278 -19.08 -3.04 -18.86
CA TYR A 278 -19.74 -2.42 -17.70
C TYR A 278 -18.90 -2.27 -16.42
N GLY A 279 -17.60 -2.09 -16.49
CA GLY A 279 -16.85 -2.03 -15.23
C GLY A 279 -15.76 -0.97 -15.11
N THR A 280 -16.01 0.10 -15.32
CA THR A 280 -15.46 1.32 -15.77
C THR A 280 -14.32 1.97 -14.94
N ILE A 281 -14.59 2.87 -14.04
CA ILE A 281 -13.57 3.67 -13.33
C ILE A 281 -12.94 2.87 -12.20
N THR A 282 -13.71 2.07 -11.50
CA THR A 282 -13.27 1.26 -10.35
C THR A 282 -12.21 0.24 -10.74
N GLU A 283 -12.33 -0.41 -11.89
CA GLU A 283 -11.36 -1.41 -12.36
C GLU A 283 -10.03 -0.77 -12.79
N VAL A 284 -10.06 0.39 -13.44
CA VAL A 284 -8.85 1.15 -13.78
C VAL A 284 -8.12 1.58 -12.50
N VAL A 285 -8.87 2.11 -11.53
CA VAL A 285 -8.37 2.54 -10.22
C VAL A 285 -7.73 1.36 -9.49
N LYS A 286 -8.43 0.23 -9.42
CA LYS A 286 -7.94 -1.00 -8.81
C LYS A 286 -6.67 -1.49 -9.50
N CYS A 287 -6.65 -1.58 -10.82
CA CYS A 287 -5.49 -2.01 -11.61
C CYS A 287 -4.25 -1.18 -11.32
N GLU A 288 -4.36 0.15 -11.31
CA GLU A 288 -3.23 1.05 -11.07
C GLU A 288 -2.75 1.00 -9.62
N HIS A 289 -3.66 0.91 -8.67
CA HIS A 289 -3.38 0.83 -7.25
C HIS A 289 -2.70 -0.51 -6.90
N GLU A 290 -3.22 -1.64 -7.39
CA GLU A 290 -2.64 -2.97 -7.20
C GLU A 290 -1.32 -3.19 -7.97
N ARG A 291 -1.00 -2.33 -8.95
CA ARG A 291 0.27 -2.42 -9.67
C ARG A 291 1.49 -2.40 -8.75
N ALA A 292 1.41 -1.74 -7.61
CA ALA A 292 2.48 -1.74 -6.61
C ALA A 292 2.75 -3.15 -6.08
N VAL A 293 1.69 -3.91 -5.79
CA VAL A 293 1.80 -5.31 -5.35
C VAL A 293 2.38 -6.18 -6.46
N HIS A 294 1.87 -6.04 -7.68
CA HIS A 294 2.35 -6.83 -8.82
C HIS A 294 3.82 -6.57 -9.13
N LEU A 295 4.29 -5.32 -9.00
CA LEU A 295 5.71 -4.98 -9.16
C LEU A 295 6.57 -5.58 -8.04
N PHE A 296 6.05 -5.64 -6.82
CA PHE A 296 6.74 -6.28 -5.71
C PHE A 296 6.84 -7.79 -5.92
N VAL A 297 5.74 -8.45 -6.32
CA VAL A 297 5.73 -9.88 -6.68
C VAL A 297 6.69 -10.18 -7.84
N ASP A 298 6.69 -9.33 -8.89
CA ASP A 298 7.64 -9.46 -10.01
C ASP A 298 9.10 -9.46 -9.54
N SER A 299 9.43 -8.61 -8.56
CA SER A 299 10.78 -8.53 -7.99
C SER A 299 11.18 -9.76 -7.18
N LEU A 300 10.22 -10.53 -6.67
CA LEU A 300 10.46 -11.82 -6.00
C LEU A 300 10.68 -12.95 -7.01
N VAL A 301 9.86 -12.98 -8.06
CA VAL A 301 9.83 -14.09 -9.03
C VAL A 301 10.94 -13.94 -10.10
N ASN A 302 11.16 -12.74 -10.62
CA ASN A 302 12.08 -12.47 -11.73
C ASN A 302 13.45 -11.94 -11.24
N GLN A 303 14.12 -12.70 -10.37
CA GLN A 303 15.39 -12.33 -9.73
C GLN A 303 16.52 -12.05 -10.73
N ASP A 304 16.59 -12.82 -11.81
CA ASP A 304 17.63 -12.73 -12.83
C ASP A 304 17.49 -11.48 -13.72
N LYS A 305 16.33 -10.83 -13.66
CA LYS A 305 16.00 -9.65 -14.49
C LYS A 305 15.50 -8.49 -13.66
N PRO A 306 16.25 -8.01 -12.65
CA PRO A 306 15.77 -6.96 -11.76
C PRO A 306 15.47 -5.67 -12.53
N SER A 307 14.41 -5.00 -12.13
CA SER A 307 14.07 -3.65 -12.57
C SER A 307 14.82 -2.63 -11.72
N PHE A 308 15.36 -1.59 -12.36
CA PHE A 308 16.09 -0.51 -11.69
C PHE A 308 15.36 0.81 -11.80
N ALA A 309 15.27 1.51 -10.67
CA ALA A 309 14.82 2.89 -10.59
C ALA A 309 16.00 3.84 -10.49
N PHE A 310 15.85 5.05 -11.03
CA PHE A 310 16.89 6.07 -11.11
C PHE A 310 16.50 7.29 -10.28
N GLN A 311 17.42 7.79 -9.49
CA GLN A 311 17.21 8.97 -8.70
C GLN A 311 17.08 10.21 -9.60
N CYS A 312 15.92 10.86 -9.52
CA CYS A 312 15.59 12.11 -10.20
C CYS A 312 14.89 13.08 -9.24
N THR A 313 14.97 14.36 -9.51
CA THR A 313 14.21 15.38 -8.76
C THR A 313 12.72 15.28 -9.04
N ASP A 314 12.36 14.96 -10.29
CA ASP A 314 10.99 14.89 -10.75
C ASP A 314 10.82 13.95 -11.96
N SER A 315 9.57 13.59 -12.26
CA SER A 315 9.18 12.69 -13.34
C SER A 315 9.52 13.27 -14.73
N ASN A 316 9.44 14.60 -14.93
CA ASN A 316 9.69 15.21 -16.23
C ASN A 316 11.17 15.09 -16.63
N ARG A 317 12.09 15.29 -15.68
CA ARG A 317 13.52 15.08 -15.90
C ARG A 317 13.84 13.61 -16.22
N PHE A 318 13.15 12.68 -15.54
CA PHE A 318 13.25 11.27 -15.87
C PHE A 318 12.76 10.96 -17.27
N LYS A 319 11.55 11.43 -17.65
CA LYS A 319 10.98 11.26 -19.00
C LYS A 319 11.89 11.81 -20.10
N LYS A 320 12.62 12.91 -19.83
CA LYS A 320 13.63 13.48 -20.73
C LYS A 320 14.97 12.74 -20.74
N GLY A 321 15.11 11.65 -19.98
CA GLY A 321 16.34 10.84 -19.91
C GLY A 321 17.54 11.50 -19.23
N ILE A 322 17.35 12.60 -18.50
CA ILE A 322 18.43 13.44 -17.91
C ILE A 322 19.15 12.73 -16.77
N CYS A 323 18.49 11.80 -16.04
CA CYS A 323 18.97 11.22 -14.80
C CYS A 323 19.10 9.69 -14.85
N LEU A 324 19.36 9.10 -16.01
CA LEU A 324 19.47 7.65 -16.22
C LEU A 324 20.87 7.09 -15.91
N SER A 325 21.53 7.58 -14.87
CA SER A 325 22.87 7.14 -14.50
C SER A 325 22.89 6.45 -13.13
N CYS A 326 23.53 5.30 -13.05
CA CYS A 326 23.79 4.60 -11.79
C CYS A 326 25.07 5.06 -11.07
N ARG A 327 25.85 5.99 -11.67
CA ARG A 327 27.08 6.52 -11.03
C ARG A 327 26.74 7.16 -9.70
N LYS A 328 27.63 7.03 -8.70
CA LYS A 328 27.46 7.57 -7.34
C LYS A 328 26.19 7.04 -6.64
N ASN A 329 25.85 5.79 -6.85
CA ASN A 329 24.69 5.12 -6.25
C ASN A 329 23.35 5.84 -6.53
N ARG A 330 23.14 6.30 -7.78
CA ARG A 330 21.91 6.98 -8.21
C ARG A 330 20.83 6.04 -8.76
N CYS A 331 21.04 4.74 -8.71
CA CYS A 331 20.00 3.76 -9.05
C CYS A 331 19.88 2.72 -7.96
N ASN A 332 18.73 2.08 -7.90
CA ASN A 332 18.42 1.03 -6.95
C ASN A 332 17.50 0.00 -7.62
N SER A 333 17.57 -1.24 -7.17
CA SER A 333 16.57 -2.24 -7.53
C SER A 333 15.23 -1.85 -6.91
N ILE A 334 14.13 -2.27 -7.52
CA ILE A 334 12.78 -2.08 -6.95
C ILE A 334 12.33 -3.31 -6.18
N GLY A 335 11.30 -3.13 -5.35
CA GLY A 335 10.62 -4.21 -4.63
C GLY A 335 11.52 -4.92 -3.64
N TYR A 336 11.46 -6.25 -3.61
CA TYR A 336 12.17 -7.05 -2.61
C TYR A 336 13.68 -6.79 -2.55
N ASN A 337 14.32 -6.57 -3.70
CA ASN A 337 15.77 -6.35 -3.82
C ASN A 337 16.20 -4.88 -3.60
N ALA A 338 15.30 -3.99 -3.21
CA ALA A 338 15.64 -2.60 -2.88
C ALA A 338 16.58 -2.54 -1.67
N LYS A 339 17.57 -1.64 -1.72
CA LYS A 339 18.59 -1.47 -0.68
C LYS A 339 18.55 -0.08 -0.07
N LYS A 340 18.73 0.02 1.24
CA LYS A 340 18.85 1.30 1.94
C LYS A 340 20.04 2.11 1.38
N MET A 341 19.79 3.36 1.02
CA MET A 341 20.83 4.25 0.51
C MET A 341 21.42 5.07 1.67
N LEU A 342 22.68 4.83 2.00
CA LEU A 342 23.35 5.29 3.24
C LEU A 342 23.37 6.82 3.51
N LYS A 343 22.99 7.68 2.58
CA LYS A 343 23.16 9.14 2.74
C LYS A 343 21.93 9.99 2.41
N LYS A 344 20.77 9.42 2.12
CA LYS A 344 19.62 10.22 1.67
C LYS A 344 18.30 9.65 2.19
N ARG A 345 17.61 10.44 3.01
CA ARG A 345 16.18 10.25 3.32
C ARG A 345 15.35 10.84 2.17
N ASN A 346 14.17 10.30 1.91
CA ASN A 346 13.20 10.80 0.92
C ASN A 346 13.75 10.86 -0.52
N SER A 347 14.45 9.82 -0.95
CA SER A 347 15.00 9.77 -2.32
C SER A 347 13.92 9.39 -3.31
N LYS A 348 13.48 10.34 -4.15
CA LYS A 348 12.57 10.08 -5.26
C LYS A 348 13.29 9.33 -6.38
N MET A 349 12.76 8.18 -6.74
CA MET A 349 13.29 7.34 -7.80
C MET A 349 12.22 7.01 -8.84
N TYR A 350 12.62 6.88 -10.08
CA TYR A 350 11.71 6.67 -11.20
C TYR A 350 12.18 5.53 -12.07
N LEU A 351 11.22 4.78 -12.62
CA LEU A 351 11.49 3.78 -13.64
C LEU A 351 10.36 3.74 -14.67
N LYS A 352 10.65 3.18 -15.84
CA LYS A 352 9.65 2.85 -16.85
C LYS A 352 9.35 1.37 -16.77
N THR A 353 8.07 1.01 -16.75
CA THR A 353 7.60 -0.37 -16.78
C THR A 353 6.78 -0.64 -18.04
N ARG A 354 6.45 -1.91 -18.29
CA ARG A 354 5.52 -2.34 -19.34
C ARG A 354 4.25 -2.95 -18.75
N ALA A 355 3.29 -3.31 -19.56
CA ALA A 355 1.96 -3.75 -19.14
C ALA A 355 1.96 -5.09 -18.40
N GLY A 356 2.80 -6.05 -18.81
CA GLY A 356 2.83 -7.41 -18.25
C GLY A 356 4.16 -7.80 -17.63
N MET A 357 4.13 -8.85 -16.80
CA MET A 357 5.33 -9.43 -16.19
C MET A 357 6.23 -10.12 -17.23
N PRO A 358 7.53 -10.09 -17.06
CA PRO A 358 8.27 -9.25 -16.14
C PRO A 358 8.11 -7.77 -16.54
N PHE A 359 7.75 -6.90 -15.58
CA PHE A 359 7.44 -5.48 -15.86
C PHE A 359 8.64 -4.63 -16.28
N LYS A 360 9.79 -5.20 -16.46
CA LYS A 360 11.02 -4.50 -16.85
C LYS A 360 10.84 -3.72 -18.16
N GLY A 361 10.82 -2.39 -18.07
CA GLY A 361 10.71 -1.49 -19.20
C GLY A 361 12.02 -1.34 -19.98
N ASN A 362 11.92 -0.95 -21.26
CA ASN A 362 13.08 -0.67 -22.11
C ASN A 362 13.50 0.80 -21.95
N LEU A 363 14.70 1.03 -21.39
CA LEU A 363 15.24 2.38 -21.19
C LEU A 363 15.68 3.06 -22.52
N LYS A 364 15.90 2.30 -23.60
CA LYS A 364 16.26 2.89 -24.89
C LYS A 364 15.16 3.81 -25.43
N SER A 365 13.90 3.54 -25.09
CA SER A 365 12.75 4.37 -25.49
C SER A 365 12.67 5.73 -24.77
N LEU A 366 13.51 6.00 -23.77
CA LEU A 366 13.59 7.32 -23.10
C LEU A 366 14.63 8.24 -23.76
N LYS A 367 15.46 7.71 -24.69
CA LYS A 367 16.50 8.48 -25.40
C LYS A 367 16.10 8.86 -26.81
N SER A 368 14.93 8.45 -27.29
CA SER A 368 14.40 8.91 -28.58
C SER A 368 13.72 10.25 -28.39
N PRO A 369 13.99 11.26 -29.24
CA PRO A 369 13.38 12.58 -29.18
C PRO A 369 11.88 12.53 -29.36
#